data_2fc8f6df25fdb9ab85022f9f00cccb27
#
_entry.id   2fc8f6df25fdb9ab85022f9f00cccb27
#
_cell.length_a   1.000
_cell.length_b   1.000
_cell.length_c   1.000
_cell.angle_alpha   90.00
_cell.angle_beta   90.00
_cell.angle_gamma   90.00
#
_symmetry.space_group_name_H-M   'P 1'
#
loop_
_entity.id
_entity.type
_entity.pdbx_description
1 polymer ?
#
loop_
_entity_poly.entity_id
_entity_poly.type
_entity_poly.pdbx_seq_one_letter_code
_entity_poly.pdbx_strand_id
1 'polypeptide(L)'
;NEVRTKLQLGFPLGGNFTTLPMSGHYRLVSGLDANYRQEISGVSMLRAVARVDVLVGGITNFELTSIQAYRVNSRIQLIANQDLPVVTAPSIPVNSRMEVNTPVSAVSGNQAVSGLYLSESVSPAESERVNGATCVVVGGKYAGSGEVTYYRIDFDPDDTQGSFGQILRNHRYVFTIRSVAGPGWPSADEAASNRSAQINLDIQSWDESTTDMYFDTDHHFGVSTREVVLGSKQNAALTVQVDTDLSDYTFQWSDEQGNVSGTAAQSLTGSYFKVEKTNNGRHIVVTALQSNNSDSDERKAYFVINASRWRILMTIRQQIVDISGRTINTVSYTHLRAHET
;
A
#
# COMPACT_ATOMS: atom_id res chain seq x y z
N ASN A 1 11.86 -20.76 3.03
CA ASN A 1 12.55 -19.47 3.25
C ASN A 1 13.73 -19.25 2.29
N GLU A 2 14.46 -20.30 1.89
CA GLU A 2 15.66 -20.14 1.06
C GLU A 2 15.42 -19.51 -0.32
N VAL A 3 14.27 -19.77 -0.95
CA VAL A 3 13.90 -19.16 -2.24
C VAL A 3 13.57 -17.67 -2.08
N ARG A 4 12.93 -17.27 -0.99
CA ARG A 4 12.56 -15.86 -0.75
C ARG A 4 13.78 -14.97 -0.69
N THR A 5 14.84 -15.39 -0.02
CA THR A 5 16.07 -14.59 0.15
C THR A 5 16.93 -14.50 -1.09
N LYS A 6 16.77 -15.42 -2.06
CA LYS A 6 17.55 -15.44 -3.30
C LYS A 6 17.01 -14.54 -4.41
N LEU A 7 15.70 -14.20 -4.36
CA LEU A 7 15.07 -13.33 -5.35
C LEU A 7 15.27 -11.85 -4.99
N GLN A 8 16.38 -11.30 -5.40
CA GLN A 8 16.79 -9.92 -5.17
C GLN A 8 16.99 -9.18 -6.48
N LEU A 9 16.63 -7.90 -6.51
CA LEU A 9 16.83 -7.00 -7.63
C LEU A 9 17.65 -5.79 -7.18
N GLY A 10 18.44 -5.22 -8.12
CA GLY A 10 19.05 -3.91 -7.93
C GLY A 10 17.97 -2.83 -7.83
N PHE A 11 18.18 -1.85 -6.97
CA PHE A 11 17.28 -0.69 -6.85
C PHE A 11 17.76 0.40 -7.85
N PRO A 12 16.89 0.83 -8.79
CA PRO A 12 17.25 1.88 -9.74
C PRO A 12 17.25 3.25 -9.03
N LEU A 13 18.43 3.77 -8.74
CA LEU A 13 18.61 5.05 -8.02
C LEU A 13 18.02 6.26 -8.75
N GLY A 14 17.75 6.17 -10.05
CA GLY A 14 17.03 7.18 -10.82
C GLY A 14 15.52 7.21 -10.61
N GLY A 15 14.98 6.33 -9.77
CA GLY A 15 13.56 6.29 -9.41
C GLY A 15 12.61 5.89 -10.53
N ASN A 16 13.10 5.66 -11.74
CA ASN A 16 12.27 5.34 -12.90
C ASN A 16 12.13 3.83 -13.03
N PHE A 17 11.03 3.30 -12.50
CA PHE A 17 10.59 1.97 -12.82
C PHE A 17 9.70 2.01 -14.07
N THR A 18 10.07 1.33 -15.13
CA THR A 18 9.17 1.08 -16.28
C THR A 18 8.06 0.11 -15.86
N THR A 19 8.35 -0.80 -14.93
CA THR A 19 7.42 -1.73 -14.31
C THR A 19 7.80 -1.93 -12.86
N LEU A 20 6.84 -1.79 -11.95
CA LEU A 20 7.08 -2.03 -10.53
C LEU A 20 7.20 -3.53 -10.24
N PRO A 21 8.27 -3.98 -9.56
CA PRO A 21 8.39 -5.36 -9.14
C PRO A 21 7.33 -5.67 -8.08
N MET A 22 6.58 -6.75 -8.30
CA MET A 22 5.51 -7.18 -7.43
C MET A 22 5.63 -8.66 -7.12
N SER A 23 5.15 -9.07 -5.95
CA SER A 23 5.03 -10.48 -5.59
C SER A 23 3.71 -10.74 -4.85
N GLY A 24 3.19 -11.93 -5.02
CA GLY A 24 2.03 -12.42 -4.29
C GLY A 24 2.16 -13.91 -4.05
N HIS A 25 1.44 -14.44 -3.07
CA HIS A 25 1.34 -15.87 -2.87
C HIS A 25 -0.08 -16.25 -2.46
N TYR A 26 -0.44 -17.45 -2.76
CA TYR A 26 -1.70 -18.04 -2.35
C TYR A 26 -1.43 -19.40 -1.72
N ARG A 27 -2.05 -19.68 -0.58
CA ARG A 27 -1.96 -20.98 0.08
C ARG A 27 -3.29 -21.72 -0.11
N LEU A 28 -3.24 -22.84 -0.80
CA LEU A 28 -4.38 -23.73 -0.91
C LEU A 28 -4.65 -24.38 0.46
N VAL A 29 -5.84 -24.18 1.00
CA VAL A 29 -6.23 -24.71 2.31
C VAL A 29 -6.59 -26.20 2.22
N SER A 30 -7.14 -26.63 1.09
CA SER A 30 -7.67 -27.98 0.89
C SER A 30 -6.82 -28.88 -0.02
N GLY A 31 -5.64 -28.43 -0.45
CA GLY A 31 -4.85 -29.12 -1.46
C GLY A 31 -5.46 -29.04 -2.87
N LEU A 32 -4.78 -29.62 -3.84
CA LEU A 32 -5.29 -29.75 -5.22
C LEU A 32 -6.09 -31.04 -5.31
N ASP A 33 -7.34 -30.94 -5.77
CA ASP A 33 -8.17 -32.09 -6.10
C ASP A 33 -8.16 -32.29 -7.62
N ALA A 34 -7.69 -33.46 -8.07
CA ALA A 34 -7.57 -33.78 -9.47
C ALA A 34 -8.94 -33.90 -10.19
N ASN A 35 -10.04 -33.98 -9.45
CA ASN A 35 -11.37 -34.16 -9.97
C ASN A 35 -12.13 -32.84 -10.14
N TYR A 36 -11.60 -31.73 -9.65
CA TYR A 36 -12.29 -30.44 -9.71
C TYR A 36 -11.38 -29.36 -10.27
N ARG A 37 -11.94 -28.51 -11.12
CA ARG A 37 -11.30 -27.24 -11.48
C ARG A 37 -11.29 -26.34 -10.25
N GLN A 38 -10.10 -25.99 -9.80
CA GLN A 38 -9.94 -24.97 -8.75
C GLN A 38 -9.54 -23.65 -9.41
N GLU A 39 -10.38 -22.65 -9.27
CA GLU A 39 -10.05 -21.29 -9.66
C GLU A 39 -9.47 -20.57 -8.44
N ILE A 40 -8.23 -20.09 -8.60
CA ILE A 40 -7.58 -19.27 -7.59
C ILE A 40 -7.90 -17.82 -7.93
N SER A 41 -8.71 -17.20 -7.10
CA SER A 41 -9.05 -15.78 -7.20
C SER A 41 -8.57 -15.02 -5.97
N GLY A 42 -8.43 -13.70 -6.10
CA GLY A 42 -8.06 -12.85 -4.96
C GLY A 42 -6.61 -12.98 -4.50
N VAL A 43 -5.68 -13.33 -5.40
CA VAL A 43 -4.25 -13.29 -5.08
C VAL A 43 -3.81 -11.84 -4.98
N SER A 44 -3.54 -11.38 -3.77
CA SER A 44 -3.01 -10.03 -3.53
C SER A 44 -1.56 -9.95 -4.00
N MET A 45 -1.28 -8.97 -4.86
CA MET A 45 0.06 -8.65 -5.33
C MET A 45 0.56 -7.40 -4.61
N LEU A 46 1.69 -7.50 -3.93
CA LEU A 46 2.33 -6.38 -3.24
C LEU A 46 3.55 -5.89 -4.02
N ARG A 47 3.67 -4.58 -4.14
CA ARG A 47 4.87 -3.94 -4.71
C ARG A 47 6.05 -4.19 -3.77
N ALA A 48 7.21 -4.46 -4.32
CA ALA A 48 8.43 -4.68 -3.53
C ALA A 48 9.12 -3.36 -3.10
N VAL A 49 8.49 -2.23 -3.38
CA VAL A 49 8.98 -0.87 -3.09
C VAL A 49 7.89 -0.04 -2.41
N ALA A 50 8.30 1.01 -1.72
CA ALA A 50 7.43 2.07 -1.23
C ALA A 50 7.36 3.22 -2.24
N ARG A 51 6.30 4.02 -2.15
CA ARG A 51 6.15 5.28 -2.89
C ARG A 51 6.13 6.46 -1.94
N VAL A 52 6.79 7.54 -2.33
CA VAL A 52 6.77 8.82 -1.61
C VAL A 52 6.23 9.91 -2.51
N ASP A 53 5.29 10.66 -1.98
CA ASP A 53 4.78 11.90 -2.57
C ASP A 53 5.01 13.06 -1.61
N VAL A 54 5.47 14.20 -2.11
CA VAL A 54 5.66 15.43 -1.32
C VAL A 54 4.72 16.49 -1.84
N LEU A 55 3.89 17.05 -0.97
CA LEU A 55 2.91 18.08 -1.26
C LEU A 55 3.24 19.38 -0.53
N VAL A 56 2.84 20.51 -1.09
CA VAL A 56 2.87 21.80 -0.40
C VAL A 56 1.44 22.19 -0.01
N GLY A 57 1.19 22.33 1.27
CA GLY A 57 -0.13 22.48 1.88
C GLY A 57 -0.65 23.94 1.89
N GLY A 58 -0.66 24.63 0.75
CA GLY A 58 -1.29 25.96 0.63
C GLY A 58 -0.50 27.12 1.26
N ILE A 59 0.77 26.92 1.60
CA ILE A 59 1.66 27.98 2.09
C ILE A 59 2.20 28.82 0.92
N THR A 60 2.40 30.11 1.15
CA THR A 60 2.82 31.08 0.12
C THR A 60 4.30 31.46 0.21
N ASN A 61 4.96 31.10 1.30
CA ASN A 61 6.34 31.45 1.57
C ASN A 61 7.35 30.35 1.21
N PHE A 62 6.91 29.33 0.48
CA PHE A 62 7.78 28.22 0.07
C PHE A 62 7.42 27.71 -1.33
N GLU A 63 8.42 27.56 -2.18
CA GLU A 63 8.32 26.99 -3.51
C GLU A 63 9.16 25.71 -3.59
N LEU A 64 8.50 24.56 -3.72
CA LEU A 64 9.15 23.25 -3.86
C LEU A 64 9.88 23.17 -5.20
N THR A 65 11.15 22.77 -5.21
CA THR A 65 11.95 22.63 -6.43
C THR A 65 12.39 21.19 -6.72
N SER A 66 12.71 20.43 -5.69
CA SER A 66 13.19 19.05 -5.84
C SER A 66 13.00 18.24 -4.59
N ILE A 67 13.04 16.92 -4.76
CA ILE A 67 13.18 15.95 -3.65
C ILE A 67 14.30 14.97 -3.97
N GLN A 68 14.98 14.49 -2.93
CA GLN A 68 16.04 13.52 -3.04
C GLN A 68 16.04 12.61 -1.82
N ALA A 69 16.17 11.29 -2.00
CA ALA A 69 16.27 10.37 -0.89
C ALA A 69 17.73 10.02 -0.59
N TYR A 70 18.03 9.91 0.68
CA TYR A 70 19.34 9.57 1.20
C TYR A 70 19.29 8.26 1.98
N ARG A 71 20.37 7.51 1.94
CA ARG A 71 20.54 6.22 2.63
C ARG A 71 19.47 5.20 2.22
N VAL A 72 19.24 5.11 0.91
CA VAL A 72 18.35 4.16 0.28
C VAL A 72 19.09 2.83 0.07
N ASN A 73 18.45 1.71 0.36
CA ASN A 73 19.04 0.40 0.06
C ASN A 73 19.18 0.20 -1.45
N SER A 74 20.37 -0.17 -1.90
CA SER A 74 20.70 -0.39 -3.32
C SER A 74 20.08 -1.66 -3.91
N ARG A 75 19.43 -2.47 -3.10
CA ARG A 75 18.77 -3.72 -3.51
C ARG A 75 17.42 -3.88 -2.85
N ILE A 76 16.53 -4.54 -3.55
CA ILE A 76 15.20 -4.93 -3.07
C ILE A 76 15.07 -6.44 -3.06
N GLN A 77 14.38 -6.97 -2.06
CA GLN A 77 13.97 -8.36 -2.02
C GLN A 77 12.59 -8.48 -2.67
N LEU A 78 12.47 -9.32 -3.71
CA LEU A 78 11.22 -9.43 -4.46
C LEU A 78 10.09 -9.98 -3.60
N ILE A 79 10.35 -11.07 -2.87
CA ILE A 79 9.36 -11.73 -2.01
C ILE A 79 9.61 -11.32 -0.56
N ALA A 80 8.58 -10.86 0.12
CA ALA A 80 8.67 -10.52 1.54
C ALA A 80 9.06 -11.73 2.41
N ASN A 81 9.76 -11.48 3.52
CA ASN A 81 10.07 -12.52 4.51
C ASN A 81 8.84 -12.94 5.32
N GLN A 82 7.80 -12.11 5.30
CA GLN A 82 6.53 -12.36 5.98
C GLN A 82 5.50 -12.98 5.03
N ASP A 83 4.51 -13.64 5.59
CA ASP A 83 3.39 -14.14 4.82
C ASP A 83 2.43 -12.97 4.50
N LEU A 84 2.20 -12.79 3.20
CA LEU A 84 1.31 -11.76 2.66
C LEU A 84 -0.15 -12.06 3.10
N PRO A 85 -1.03 -11.06 3.17
CA PRO A 85 -0.89 -9.75 2.54
C PRO A 85 -0.38 -8.64 3.47
N VAL A 86 -0.17 -8.86 4.75
CA VAL A 86 0.24 -7.82 5.70
C VAL A 86 1.76 -7.82 5.86
N VAL A 87 2.38 -6.68 5.61
CA VAL A 87 3.80 -6.47 5.84
C VAL A 87 3.98 -5.50 7.00
N THR A 88 4.50 -6.00 8.12
CA THR A 88 4.74 -5.22 9.35
C THR A 88 6.22 -5.00 9.64
N ALA A 89 7.10 -5.64 8.88
CA ALA A 89 8.54 -5.47 9.01
C ALA A 89 9.23 -5.50 7.64
N PRO A 90 10.29 -4.69 7.44
CA PRO A 90 10.99 -4.64 6.17
C PRO A 90 11.77 -5.92 5.88
N SER A 91 11.91 -6.24 4.61
CA SER A 91 12.68 -7.38 4.09
C SER A 91 13.94 -6.86 3.39
N ILE A 92 15.02 -6.70 4.15
CA ILE A 92 16.27 -6.14 3.63
C ILE A 92 17.13 -7.25 3.02
N PRO A 93 17.57 -7.11 1.75
CA PRO A 93 18.48 -8.03 1.14
C PRO A 93 19.85 -8.07 1.82
N VAL A 94 20.42 -9.26 1.93
CA VAL A 94 21.83 -9.42 2.31
C VAL A 94 22.72 -8.71 1.29
N ASN A 95 23.71 -7.97 1.75
CA ASN A 95 24.63 -7.18 0.91
C ASN A 95 24.00 -5.95 0.24
N SER A 96 22.85 -5.44 0.72
CA SER A 96 22.39 -4.13 0.33
C SER A 96 23.34 -3.05 0.87
N ARG A 97 23.58 -2.01 0.05
CA ARG A 97 24.38 -0.84 0.44
C ARG A 97 23.46 0.35 0.52
N MET A 98 23.77 1.28 1.42
CA MET A 98 23.07 2.56 1.50
C MET A 98 23.62 3.52 0.46
N GLU A 99 22.76 4.09 -0.36
CA GLU A 99 23.10 4.99 -1.46
C GLU A 99 22.22 6.23 -1.46
N VAL A 100 22.59 7.21 -2.26
CA VAL A 100 21.82 8.45 -2.47
C VAL A 100 21.08 8.34 -3.79
N ASN A 101 19.77 8.63 -3.77
CA ASN A 101 18.96 8.61 -4.98
C ASN A 101 19.24 9.84 -5.87
N THR A 102 18.97 9.72 -7.16
CA THR A 102 18.99 10.88 -8.07
C THR A 102 17.88 11.87 -7.70
N PRO A 103 18.15 13.18 -7.66
CA PRO A 103 17.11 14.17 -7.39
C PRO A 103 15.97 14.11 -8.40
N VAL A 104 14.74 14.24 -7.90
CA VAL A 104 13.53 14.36 -8.73
C VAL A 104 13.06 15.80 -8.65
N SER A 105 12.89 16.44 -9.81
CA SER A 105 12.41 17.82 -9.89
C SER A 105 10.91 17.90 -9.59
N ALA A 106 10.50 18.98 -8.93
CA ALA A 106 9.08 19.26 -8.73
C ALA A 106 8.41 19.57 -10.08
N VAL A 107 7.19 19.07 -10.25
CA VAL A 107 6.34 19.45 -11.39
C VAL A 107 5.79 20.86 -11.15
N SER A 108 5.67 21.65 -12.20
CA SER A 108 5.30 23.07 -12.15
C SER A 108 4.07 23.36 -11.27
N GLY A 109 4.14 24.44 -10.50
CA GLY A 109 3.02 24.93 -9.70
C GLY A 109 3.05 24.58 -8.23
N ASN A 110 4.23 24.38 -7.64
CA ASN A 110 4.39 24.13 -6.20
C ASN A 110 3.68 22.87 -5.69
N GLN A 111 3.38 21.94 -6.59
CA GLN A 111 2.68 20.70 -6.27
C GLN A 111 3.61 19.50 -6.39
N ALA A 112 3.33 18.58 -5.54
CA ALA A 112 3.69 17.19 -5.52
C ALA A 112 4.78 16.77 -6.52
N VAL A 113 5.87 16.34 -5.99
CA VAL A 113 6.63 15.31 -6.68
C VAL A 113 5.93 13.99 -6.39
N SER A 114 5.26 13.43 -7.38
CA SER A 114 4.68 12.10 -7.29
C SER A 114 5.62 11.08 -7.90
N GLY A 115 5.77 9.93 -7.23
CA GLY A 115 6.47 8.79 -7.81
C GLY A 115 7.95 8.67 -7.46
N LEU A 116 8.41 9.24 -6.35
CA LEU A 116 9.68 8.81 -5.76
C LEU A 116 9.46 7.43 -5.14
N TYR A 117 10.11 6.40 -5.71
CA TYR A 117 10.06 5.06 -5.15
C TYR A 117 11.28 4.81 -4.27
N LEU A 118 11.08 4.07 -3.17
CA LEU A 118 12.12 3.71 -2.21
C LEU A 118 12.13 2.21 -1.94
N SER A 119 13.32 1.68 -1.70
CA SER A 119 13.49 0.36 -1.11
C SER A 119 13.08 0.38 0.36
N GLU A 120 12.75 -0.79 0.90
CA GLU A 120 12.50 -0.94 2.33
C GLU A 120 13.71 -0.56 3.18
N SER A 121 13.45 -0.03 4.38
CA SER A 121 14.48 0.36 5.34
C SER A 121 14.09 -0.05 6.75
N VAL A 122 15.07 -0.44 7.55
CA VAL A 122 14.90 -0.70 8.99
C VAL A 122 15.10 0.59 9.81
N SER A 123 14.49 0.63 10.98
CA SER A 123 14.81 1.66 11.97
C SER A 123 16.28 1.50 12.41
N PRO A 124 17.10 2.54 12.33
CA PRO A 124 18.44 2.50 12.88
C PRO A 124 18.42 2.56 14.43
N ALA A 125 19.54 2.24 15.04
CA ALA A 125 19.72 2.48 16.48
C ALA A 125 19.55 3.99 16.78
N GLU A 126 19.12 4.33 17.99
CA GLU A 126 18.84 5.73 18.37
C GLU A 126 20.04 6.66 18.17
N SER A 127 21.25 6.19 18.46
CA SER A 127 22.50 6.95 18.24
C SER A 127 22.80 7.22 16.76
N GLU A 128 22.23 6.42 15.85
CA GLU A 128 22.45 6.47 14.41
C GLU A 128 21.28 7.11 13.64
N ARG A 129 20.26 7.64 14.31
CA ARG A 129 19.05 8.17 13.65
C ARG A 129 19.36 9.21 12.57
N VAL A 130 20.31 10.11 12.82
CA VAL A 130 20.68 11.13 11.84
C VAL A 130 21.47 10.54 10.67
N ASN A 131 22.45 9.67 10.95
CA ASN A 131 23.40 9.17 9.94
C ASN A 131 23.04 7.82 9.35
N GLY A 132 22.15 7.07 9.99
CA GLY A 132 21.74 5.71 9.57
C GLY A 132 20.35 5.64 8.96
N ALA A 133 19.43 6.56 9.31
CA ALA A 133 18.07 6.50 8.79
C ALA A 133 17.97 6.93 7.33
N THR A 134 17.14 6.20 6.55
CA THR A 134 16.66 6.71 5.26
C THR A 134 15.85 7.99 5.50
N CYS A 135 16.12 9.03 4.75
CA CYS A 135 15.37 10.29 4.81
C CYS A 135 15.14 10.88 3.42
N VAL A 136 14.20 11.78 3.31
CA VAL A 136 13.95 12.59 2.12
C VAL A 136 14.47 14.00 2.37
N VAL A 137 15.20 14.56 1.44
CA VAL A 137 15.61 15.95 1.44
C VAL A 137 14.81 16.70 0.40
N VAL A 138 14.18 17.77 0.84
CA VAL A 138 13.36 18.65 -0.01
C VAL A 138 14.18 19.89 -0.32
N GLY A 139 14.34 20.22 -1.60
CA GLY A 139 14.88 21.49 -2.07
C GLY A 139 13.75 22.47 -2.34
N GLY A 140 13.90 23.69 -1.87
CA GLY A 140 12.90 24.73 -2.11
C GLY A 140 13.42 26.15 -1.86
N LYS A 141 12.67 27.13 -2.41
CA LYS A 141 12.93 28.55 -2.23
C LYS A 141 12.05 29.10 -1.12
N TYR A 142 12.67 29.74 -0.13
CA TYR A 142 11.98 30.33 1.01
C TYR A 142 11.75 31.82 0.81
N ALA A 143 10.55 32.29 1.14
CA ALA A 143 10.15 33.72 1.18
C ALA A 143 10.51 34.52 -0.08
N GLY A 144 10.40 33.90 -1.27
CA GLY A 144 10.71 34.56 -2.56
C GLY A 144 12.22 34.70 -2.84
N SER A 145 13.09 34.07 -2.04
CA SER A 145 14.52 33.98 -2.34
C SER A 145 14.76 33.35 -3.72
N GLY A 146 15.75 33.82 -4.44
CA GLY A 146 16.23 33.17 -5.67
C GLY A 146 17.02 31.88 -5.41
N GLU A 147 17.49 31.69 -4.16
CA GLU A 147 18.33 30.57 -3.77
C GLU A 147 17.50 29.39 -3.29
N VAL A 148 17.90 28.18 -3.69
CA VAL A 148 17.33 26.93 -3.21
C VAL A 148 18.03 26.52 -1.91
N THR A 149 17.27 26.25 -0.87
CA THR A 149 17.76 25.68 0.39
C THR A 149 17.08 24.33 0.63
N TYR A 150 17.68 23.51 1.53
CA TYR A 150 17.35 22.11 1.65
C TYR A 150 16.88 21.77 3.04
N TYR A 151 15.87 20.90 3.13
CA TYR A 151 15.20 20.53 4.36
C TYR A 151 15.08 19.01 4.45
N ARG A 152 15.49 18.45 5.58
CA ARG A 152 15.36 17.02 5.85
C ARG A 152 13.96 16.68 6.34
N ILE A 153 13.42 15.57 5.84
CA ILE A 153 12.21 14.92 6.28
C ILE A 153 12.55 13.50 6.70
N ASP A 154 12.20 13.12 7.91
CA ASP A 154 12.35 11.79 8.43
C ASP A 154 11.02 11.02 8.35
N PHE A 155 11.08 9.69 8.19
CA PHE A 155 9.93 8.81 8.30
C PHE A 155 9.67 8.51 9.76
N ASP A 156 8.41 8.61 10.21
CA ASP A 156 7.98 8.49 11.60
C ASP A 156 8.89 9.29 12.57
N PRO A 157 8.94 10.63 12.46
CA PRO A 157 9.85 11.46 13.24
C PRO A 157 9.56 11.42 14.74
N ASP A 158 8.31 11.13 15.13
CA ASP A 158 7.87 11.06 16.53
C ASP A 158 8.17 9.71 17.18
N ASP A 159 8.58 8.72 16.36
CA ASP A 159 8.96 7.37 16.79
C ASP A 159 7.92 6.70 17.72
N THR A 160 6.66 6.91 17.41
CA THR A 160 5.54 6.50 18.25
C THR A 160 5.45 4.98 18.48
N GLN A 161 6.09 4.19 17.61
CA GLN A 161 6.08 2.72 17.65
C GLN A 161 7.48 2.09 17.50
N GLY A 162 8.56 2.86 17.68
CA GLY A 162 9.92 2.37 17.45
C GLY A 162 10.25 2.19 15.97
N SER A 163 9.58 2.95 15.08
CA SER A 163 9.66 2.82 13.63
C SER A 163 10.34 4.00 12.93
N PHE A 164 11.09 4.82 13.67
CA PHE A 164 11.83 5.96 13.11
C PHE A 164 12.68 5.55 11.90
N GLY A 165 12.46 6.18 10.76
CA GLY A 165 13.18 5.87 9.51
C GLY A 165 12.83 4.55 8.86
N GLN A 166 11.84 3.81 9.39
CA GLN A 166 11.38 2.55 8.79
C GLN A 166 10.56 2.82 7.52
N ILE A 167 10.84 2.04 6.49
CA ILE A 167 10.08 2.06 5.23
C ILE A 167 9.65 0.64 4.90
N LEU A 168 8.35 0.46 4.72
CA LEU A 168 7.75 -0.81 4.34
C LEU A 168 7.38 -0.81 2.86
N ARG A 169 7.53 -1.97 2.20
CA ARG A 169 7.06 -2.19 0.84
C ARG A 169 5.56 -1.97 0.71
N ASN A 170 5.10 -1.71 -0.47
CA ASN A 170 3.70 -1.50 -0.81
C ASN A 170 3.02 -0.32 -0.07
N HIS A 171 3.78 0.44 0.72
CA HIS A 171 3.29 1.64 1.39
C HIS A 171 3.49 2.89 0.52
N ARG A 172 2.57 3.81 0.69
CA ARG A 172 2.66 5.16 0.15
C ARG A 172 2.78 6.14 1.31
N TYR A 173 3.81 6.94 1.28
CA TYR A 173 4.09 8.00 2.25
C TYR A 173 3.80 9.34 1.59
N VAL A 174 2.90 10.13 2.17
CA VAL A 174 2.62 11.48 1.72
C VAL A 174 3.08 12.47 2.77
N PHE A 175 4.04 13.29 2.40
CA PHE A 175 4.56 14.38 3.22
C PHE A 175 3.91 15.68 2.77
N THR A 176 3.08 16.28 3.61
CA THR A 176 2.44 17.58 3.32
C THR A 176 3.15 18.67 4.11
N ILE A 177 3.87 19.55 3.42
CA ILE A 177 4.55 20.69 4.05
C ILE A 177 3.50 21.70 4.48
N ARG A 178 3.38 21.94 5.78
CA ARG A 178 2.39 22.85 6.38
C ARG A 178 2.94 24.24 6.70
N SER A 179 4.22 24.31 7.03
CA SER A 179 4.89 25.60 7.23
C SER A 179 6.41 25.47 7.08
N VAL A 180 7.02 26.55 6.66
CA VAL A 180 8.47 26.71 6.65
C VAL A 180 8.79 27.98 7.40
N ALA A 181 9.60 27.85 8.45
CA ALA A 181 9.91 28.94 9.40
C ALA A 181 11.14 29.78 9.01
N GLY A 182 11.99 29.25 8.14
CA GLY A 182 13.23 29.92 7.74
C GLY A 182 13.94 29.19 6.60
N PRO A 183 15.03 29.73 6.07
CA PRO A 183 15.84 29.06 5.07
C PRO A 183 16.40 27.75 5.62
N GLY A 184 16.46 26.72 4.77
CA GLY A 184 17.07 25.45 5.08
C GLY A 184 18.59 25.45 4.98
N TRP A 185 19.17 24.25 4.90
CA TRP A 185 20.60 24.06 4.71
C TRP A 185 21.05 24.48 3.30
N PRO A 186 22.32 24.94 3.14
CA PRO A 186 22.85 25.35 1.84
C PRO A 186 22.93 24.21 0.81
N SER A 187 23.10 22.98 1.25
CA SER A 187 23.18 21.82 0.37
C SER A 187 22.31 20.66 0.86
N ALA A 188 21.96 19.76 -0.06
CA ALA A 188 21.18 18.57 0.25
C ALA A 188 21.96 17.60 1.16
N ASP A 189 23.27 17.50 0.99
CA ASP A 189 24.13 16.65 1.83
C ASP A 189 24.21 17.15 3.28
N GLU A 190 24.27 18.47 3.47
CA GLU A 190 24.21 19.07 4.80
C GLU A 190 22.83 18.84 5.44
N ALA A 191 21.75 19.04 4.69
CA ALA A 191 20.41 18.75 5.20
C ALA A 191 20.26 17.28 5.61
N ALA A 192 20.75 16.35 4.79
CA ALA A 192 20.69 14.92 5.09
C ALA A 192 21.51 14.53 6.33
N SER A 193 22.58 15.26 6.63
CA SER A 193 23.52 14.97 7.73
C SER A 193 23.15 15.68 9.03
N ASN A 194 22.06 16.44 9.04
CA ASN A 194 21.58 17.17 10.21
C ASN A 194 20.13 16.77 10.54
N ARG A 195 19.67 17.14 11.73
CA ARG A 195 18.28 16.93 12.14
C ARG A 195 17.33 17.80 11.30
N SER A 196 16.10 17.33 11.11
CA SER A 196 15.02 18.14 10.53
C SER A 196 14.87 19.45 11.30
N ALA A 197 14.86 20.57 10.59
CA ALA A 197 14.71 21.90 11.16
C ALA A 197 14.01 22.82 10.15
N GLN A 198 13.34 23.86 10.66
CA GLN A 198 12.71 24.94 9.89
C GLN A 198 11.50 24.51 9.02
N ILE A 199 11.11 23.24 9.02
CA ILE A 199 10.00 22.70 8.24
C ILE A 199 9.07 21.90 9.15
N ASN A 200 7.76 22.13 9.01
CA ASN A 200 6.71 21.37 9.69
C ASN A 200 5.85 20.64 8.66
N LEU A 201 5.55 19.39 8.95
CA LEU A 201 4.92 18.45 8.00
C LEU A 201 3.81 17.66 8.68
N ASP A 202 2.78 17.35 7.90
CA ASP A 202 1.91 16.21 8.16
C ASP A 202 2.44 15.01 7.36
N ILE A 203 2.55 13.88 8.04
CA ILE A 203 2.99 12.63 7.43
C ILE A 203 1.83 11.65 7.48
N GLN A 204 1.43 11.18 6.31
CA GLN A 204 0.45 10.12 6.16
C GLN A 204 1.12 8.93 5.48
N SER A 205 0.97 7.76 6.07
CA SER A 205 1.43 6.52 5.46
C SER A 205 0.29 5.50 5.45
N TRP A 206 0.18 4.74 4.37
CA TRP A 206 -0.79 3.66 4.26
C TRP A 206 -0.27 2.55 3.38
N ASP A 207 -0.78 1.35 3.64
CA ASP A 207 -0.49 0.17 2.82
C ASP A 207 -1.33 0.23 1.53
N GLU A 208 -0.66 0.31 0.37
CA GLU A 208 -1.31 0.28 -0.94
C GLU A 208 -1.81 -1.13 -1.35
N SER A 209 -1.87 -2.10 -0.43
CA SER A 209 -2.64 -3.33 -0.64
C SER A 209 -4.14 -3.04 -0.77
N THR A 210 -4.56 -1.87 -0.31
CA THR A 210 -5.89 -1.33 -0.56
C THR A 210 -5.96 -0.75 -1.97
N THR A 211 -6.80 -1.32 -2.82
CA THR A 211 -6.93 -0.92 -4.23
C THR A 211 -7.72 0.36 -4.42
N ASP A 212 -8.62 0.65 -3.49
CA ASP A 212 -9.54 1.78 -3.55
C ASP A 212 -9.43 2.63 -2.30
N MET A 213 -8.74 3.74 -2.40
CA MET A 213 -8.54 4.70 -1.31
C MET A 213 -9.35 5.97 -1.53
N TYR A 214 -10.04 6.39 -0.50
CA TYR A 214 -10.81 7.63 -0.43
C TYR A 214 -10.18 8.55 0.60
N PHE A 215 -10.00 9.81 0.25
CA PHE A 215 -9.40 10.83 1.10
C PHE A 215 -10.27 12.06 1.20
N ASP A 216 -10.21 12.69 2.35
CA ASP A 216 -10.51 14.11 2.52
C ASP A 216 -9.35 14.80 3.26
N THR A 217 -9.58 16.04 3.74
CA THR A 217 -8.55 16.80 4.46
C THR A 217 -8.12 16.16 5.77
N ASP A 218 -8.98 15.34 6.37
CA ASP A 218 -8.82 14.90 7.76
C ASP A 218 -8.77 13.39 7.91
N HIS A 219 -9.34 12.65 6.95
CA HIS A 219 -9.52 11.19 7.08
C HIS A 219 -9.25 10.43 5.78
N HIS A 220 -9.00 9.13 5.93
CA HIS A 220 -8.90 8.19 4.81
C HIS A 220 -9.68 6.90 5.08
N PHE A 221 -10.09 6.24 3.99
CA PHE A 221 -10.68 4.91 4.01
C PHE A 221 -10.33 4.14 2.74
N GLY A 222 -9.80 2.94 2.89
CA GLY A 222 -9.42 2.10 1.76
C GLY A 222 -9.77 0.64 1.95
N VAL A 223 -10.01 -0.06 0.84
CA VAL A 223 -10.27 -1.50 0.80
C VAL A 223 -9.35 -2.20 -0.20
N SER A 224 -8.90 -3.41 0.12
CA SER A 224 -8.01 -4.17 -0.75
C SER A 224 -8.66 -4.65 -2.05
N THR A 225 -9.98 -4.76 -2.09
CA THR A 225 -10.77 -5.10 -3.28
C THR A 225 -12.21 -4.68 -3.08
N ARG A 226 -12.92 -4.37 -4.17
CA ARG A 226 -14.37 -4.18 -4.17
C ARG A 226 -15.14 -5.43 -4.61
N GLU A 227 -14.44 -6.42 -5.13
CA GLU A 227 -15.04 -7.66 -5.55
C GLU A 227 -14.54 -8.81 -4.69
N VAL A 228 -15.46 -9.51 -4.04
CA VAL A 228 -15.21 -10.68 -3.21
C VAL A 228 -15.68 -11.91 -3.96
N VAL A 229 -14.75 -12.74 -4.40
CA VAL A 229 -15.07 -14.00 -5.11
C VAL A 229 -14.88 -15.16 -4.15
N LEU A 230 -15.97 -15.85 -3.83
CA LEU A 230 -15.98 -17.01 -2.93
C LEU A 230 -16.11 -18.31 -3.73
N GLY A 231 -15.49 -19.37 -3.24
CA GLY A 231 -15.72 -20.71 -3.77
C GLY A 231 -17.17 -21.16 -3.57
N SER A 232 -17.58 -22.20 -4.30
CA SER A 232 -18.96 -22.70 -4.31
C SER A 232 -19.42 -23.31 -2.97
N LYS A 233 -18.50 -23.70 -2.09
CA LYS A 233 -18.83 -24.44 -0.83
C LYS A 233 -19.33 -23.52 0.26
N GLN A 234 -20.18 -24.06 1.14
CA GLN A 234 -20.53 -23.43 2.41
C GLN A 234 -19.26 -23.12 3.24
N ASN A 235 -19.27 -22.01 3.98
CA ASN A 235 -18.15 -21.50 4.78
C ASN A 235 -16.93 -21.08 3.95
N ALA A 236 -17.01 -21.02 2.61
CA ALA A 236 -16.02 -20.30 1.83
C ALA A 236 -15.98 -18.86 2.30
N ALA A 237 -14.78 -18.36 2.63
CA ALA A 237 -14.63 -17.01 3.14
C ALA A 237 -13.44 -16.30 2.48
N LEU A 238 -13.54 -14.99 2.37
CA LEU A 238 -12.47 -14.10 1.93
C LEU A 238 -12.38 -12.90 2.85
N THR A 239 -11.16 -12.51 3.17
CA THR A 239 -10.87 -11.34 3.98
C THR A 239 -10.47 -10.17 3.07
N VAL A 240 -11.23 -9.09 3.14
CA VAL A 240 -10.89 -7.79 2.57
C VAL A 240 -10.16 -6.98 3.62
N GLN A 241 -9.01 -6.45 3.28
CA GLN A 241 -8.27 -5.57 4.18
C GLN A 241 -8.84 -4.17 4.12
N VAL A 242 -8.83 -3.49 5.26
CA VAL A 242 -9.27 -2.11 5.42
C VAL A 242 -8.13 -1.30 5.99
N ASP A 243 -7.80 -0.20 5.33
CA ASP A 243 -6.91 0.82 5.83
C ASP A 243 -7.72 2.11 6.07
N THR A 244 -7.78 2.53 7.34
CA THR A 244 -8.54 3.71 7.74
C THR A 244 -8.06 4.26 9.08
N ASP A 245 -8.19 5.57 9.23
CA ASP A 245 -8.06 6.31 10.49
C ASP A 245 -9.41 6.62 11.14
N LEU A 246 -10.52 6.25 10.48
CA LEU A 246 -11.85 6.39 11.06
C LEU A 246 -12.02 5.46 12.27
N SER A 247 -12.67 5.96 13.30
CA SER A 247 -13.00 5.17 14.50
C SER A 247 -14.01 4.07 14.22
N ASP A 248 -14.86 4.23 13.20
CA ASP A 248 -15.89 3.25 12.83
C ASP A 248 -16.43 3.46 11.41
N TYR A 249 -17.02 2.40 10.86
CA TYR A 249 -17.78 2.38 9.61
C TYR A 249 -18.86 1.31 9.70
N THR A 250 -19.86 1.33 8.82
CA THR A 250 -21.01 0.41 8.84
C THR A 250 -21.26 -0.21 7.46
N PHE A 251 -22.06 -1.25 7.45
CA PHE A 251 -22.47 -1.96 6.23
C PHE A 251 -23.98 -1.83 6.02
N GLN A 252 -24.40 -1.89 4.75
CA GLN A 252 -25.80 -1.92 4.39
C GLN A 252 -25.96 -2.72 3.09
N TRP A 253 -26.96 -3.64 3.02
CA TRP A 253 -27.25 -4.35 1.78
C TRP A 253 -27.67 -3.37 0.69
N SER A 254 -27.36 -3.66 -0.56
CA SER A 254 -27.72 -2.85 -1.72
C SER A 254 -28.05 -3.69 -2.92
N ASP A 255 -28.56 -3.04 -3.97
CA ASP A 255 -28.57 -3.59 -5.33
C ASP A 255 -27.24 -3.34 -6.06
N GLU A 256 -27.14 -3.78 -7.31
CA GLU A 256 -25.98 -3.62 -8.17
C GLU A 256 -25.65 -2.14 -8.46
N GLN A 257 -26.63 -1.26 -8.39
CA GLN A 257 -26.48 0.18 -8.60
C GLN A 257 -26.09 0.92 -7.32
N GLY A 258 -26.01 0.22 -6.17
CA GLY A 258 -25.68 0.82 -4.88
C GLY A 258 -26.86 1.45 -4.16
N ASN A 259 -28.11 1.21 -4.59
CA ASN A 259 -29.29 1.61 -3.86
C ASN A 259 -29.43 0.71 -2.63
N VAL A 260 -29.40 1.33 -1.45
CA VAL A 260 -29.38 0.59 -0.19
C VAL A 260 -30.75 0.15 0.27
N SER A 261 -30.81 -0.99 0.96
CA SER A 261 -31.99 -1.54 1.60
C SER A 261 -31.70 -1.89 3.07
N GLY A 262 -32.70 -1.75 3.92
CA GLY A 262 -32.57 -2.03 5.34
C GLY A 262 -31.80 -0.95 6.12
N THR A 263 -31.34 -1.29 7.29
CA THR A 263 -30.61 -0.37 8.20
C THR A 263 -29.11 -0.65 8.15
N ALA A 264 -28.30 0.40 8.26
CA ALA A 264 -26.85 0.27 8.38
C ALA A 264 -26.48 -0.44 9.70
N ALA A 265 -25.54 -1.38 9.65
CA ALA A 265 -25.17 -2.22 10.77
C ALA A 265 -23.67 -2.51 10.81
N GLN A 266 -23.18 -2.99 11.96
CA GLN A 266 -21.78 -3.37 12.17
C GLN A 266 -21.44 -4.71 11.50
N SER A 267 -22.45 -5.51 11.21
CA SER A 267 -22.36 -6.75 10.42
C SER A 267 -23.66 -6.97 9.65
N LEU A 268 -23.58 -7.70 8.53
CA LEU A 268 -24.75 -8.09 7.75
C LEU A 268 -24.87 -9.60 7.72
N THR A 269 -26.09 -10.11 7.87
CA THR A 269 -26.41 -11.51 7.65
C THR A 269 -27.61 -11.59 6.71
N GLY A 270 -27.39 -12.14 5.53
CA GLY A 270 -28.42 -12.42 4.55
C GLY A 270 -28.69 -13.92 4.43
N SER A 271 -29.48 -14.32 3.41
CA SER A 271 -29.77 -15.74 3.18
C SER A 271 -28.54 -16.55 2.79
N TYR A 272 -27.60 -15.93 2.09
CA TYR A 272 -26.46 -16.63 1.47
C TYR A 272 -25.12 -16.17 1.96
N PHE A 273 -25.01 -14.94 2.47
CA PHE A 273 -23.74 -14.34 2.85
C PHE A 273 -23.81 -13.65 4.20
N LYS A 274 -22.68 -13.69 4.90
CA LYS A 274 -22.41 -12.90 6.08
C LYS A 274 -21.24 -11.95 5.81
N VAL A 275 -21.35 -10.71 6.26
CA VAL A 275 -20.28 -9.70 6.23
C VAL A 275 -20.05 -9.22 7.64
N GLU A 276 -18.82 -9.28 8.12
CA GLU A 276 -18.49 -8.86 9.48
C GLU A 276 -17.11 -8.21 9.55
N LYS A 277 -16.94 -7.31 10.52
CA LYS A 277 -15.64 -6.73 10.85
C LYS A 277 -14.88 -7.66 11.78
N THR A 278 -13.58 -7.75 11.55
CA THR A 278 -12.63 -8.44 12.43
C THR A 278 -11.38 -7.57 12.61
N ASN A 279 -10.50 -7.97 13.49
CA ASN A 279 -9.23 -7.28 13.76
C ASN A 279 -9.44 -5.77 14.00
N ASN A 280 -10.33 -5.41 14.94
CA ASN A 280 -10.65 -4.01 15.28
C ASN A 280 -11.03 -3.14 14.06
N GLY A 281 -11.76 -3.72 13.11
CA GLY A 281 -12.20 -3.03 11.90
C GLY A 281 -11.15 -2.94 10.78
N ARG A 282 -9.98 -3.53 10.94
CA ARG A 282 -8.94 -3.60 9.89
C ARG A 282 -9.22 -4.66 8.83
N HIS A 283 -10.16 -5.56 9.10
CA HIS A 283 -10.57 -6.61 8.17
C HIS A 283 -12.08 -6.66 8.05
N ILE A 284 -12.56 -6.92 6.82
CA ILE A 284 -13.93 -7.31 6.52
C ILE A 284 -13.88 -8.75 6.05
N VAL A 285 -14.56 -9.65 6.76
CA VAL A 285 -14.69 -11.05 6.37
C VAL A 285 -16.05 -11.27 5.74
N VAL A 286 -16.04 -11.78 4.52
CA VAL A 286 -17.25 -12.19 3.79
C VAL A 286 -17.28 -13.71 3.75
N THR A 287 -18.37 -14.31 4.23
CA THR A 287 -18.54 -15.77 4.35
C THR A 287 -19.79 -16.23 3.62
N ALA A 288 -19.68 -17.30 2.84
CA ALA A 288 -20.83 -17.99 2.24
C ALA A 288 -21.53 -18.86 3.29
N LEU A 289 -22.80 -18.61 3.56
CA LEU A 289 -23.61 -19.35 4.51
C LEU A 289 -24.15 -20.67 3.95
N GLN A 290 -24.19 -20.79 2.64
CA GLN A 290 -24.69 -21.97 1.93
C GLN A 290 -23.81 -22.28 0.71
N SER A 291 -23.73 -23.56 0.34
CA SER A 291 -23.10 -23.95 -0.92
C SER A 291 -23.90 -23.43 -2.12
N ASN A 292 -23.21 -22.97 -3.16
CA ASN A 292 -23.82 -22.75 -4.46
C ASN A 292 -23.70 -24.06 -5.26
N ASN A 293 -24.81 -24.79 -5.37
CA ASN A 293 -24.87 -26.06 -6.08
C ASN A 293 -25.31 -25.89 -7.55
N SER A 294 -25.41 -24.65 -8.03
CA SER A 294 -25.70 -24.38 -9.44
C SER A 294 -24.47 -24.72 -10.29
N ASP A 295 -24.70 -25.25 -11.46
CA ASP A 295 -23.72 -25.53 -12.51
C ASP A 295 -23.69 -24.45 -13.61
N SER A 296 -24.62 -23.48 -13.56
CA SER A 296 -24.76 -22.41 -14.55
C SER A 296 -24.72 -21.00 -13.96
N ASP A 297 -25.19 -20.82 -12.72
CA ASP A 297 -25.44 -19.49 -12.20
C ASP A 297 -24.58 -19.17 -10.97
N GLU A 298 -23.73 -18.16 -11.08
CA GLU A 298 -23.07 -17.55 -9.93
C GLU A 298 -24.10 -16.87 -9.03
N ARG A 299 -23.90 -17.02 -7.72
CA ARG A 299 -24.71 -16.28 -6.75
C ARG A 299 -24.05 -14.95 -6.46
N LYS A 300 -24.79 -13.85 -6.66
CA LYS A 300 -24.31 -12.48 -6.45
C LYS A 300 -25.06 -11.79 -5.30
N ALA A 301 -24.37 -10.93 -4.59
CA ALA A 301 -24.94 -9.98 -3.65
C ALA A 301 -24.10 -8.71 -3.62
N TYR A 302 -24.72 -7.63 -3.16
CA TYR A 302 -24.10 -6.32 -3.10
C TYR A 302 -24.32 -5.68 -1.73
N PHE A 303 -23.33 -4.98 -1.24
CA PHE A 303 -23.45 -4.18 -0.04
C PHE A 303 -22.63 -2.90 -0.14
N VAL A 304 -23.02 -1.90 0.62
CA VAL A 304 -22.32 -0.62 0.70
C VAL A 304 -21.60 -0.54 2.04
N ILE A 305 -20.35 -0.12 2.02
CA ILE A 305 -19.62 0.34 3.20
C ILE A 305 -19.91 1.83 3.34
N ASN A 306 -20.46 2.23 4.49
CA ASN A 306 -20.64 3.63 4.86
C ASN A 306 -19.52 4.04 5.81
N ALA A 307 -18.56 4.82 5.32
CA ALA A 307 -17.37 5.27 6.02
C ALA A 307 -17.34 6.80 5.99
N SER A 308 -17.73 7.48 7.08
CA SER A 308 -17.91 8.92 7.12
C SER A 308 -18.82 9.40 5.97
N ARG A 309 -18.32 10.23 5.06
CA ARG A 309 -19.06 10.73 3.88
C ARG A 309 -18.96 9.80 2.65
N TRP A 310 -18.15 8.76 2.74
CA TRP A 310 -17.93 7.84 1.61
C TRP A 310 -18.90 6.66 1.65
N ARG A 311 -19.33 6.28 0.47
CA ARG A 311 -20.15 5.10 0.23
C ARG A 311 -19.46 4.25 -0.82
N ILE A 312 -19.04 3.04 -0.43
CA ILE A 312 -18.25 2.15 -1.26
C ILE A 312 -19.08 0.93 -1.57
N LEU A 313 -19.42 0.76 -2.84
CA LEU A 313 -20.15 -0.42 -3.31
C LEU A 313 -19.22 -1.62 -3.38
N MET A 314 -19.62 -2.72 -2.77
CA MET A 314 -18.93 -4.00 -2.74
C MET A 314 -19.77 -5.06 -3.45
N THR A 315 -19.12 -5.91 -4.23
CA THR A 315 -19.75 -7.03 -4.94
C THR A 315 -19.27 -8.35 -4.34
N ILE A 316 -20.20 -9.23 -4.02
CA ILE A 316 -19.93 -10.62 -3.63
C ILE A 316 -20.35 -11.52 -4.77
N ARG A 317 -19.46 -12.42 -5.19
CA ARG A 317 -19.74 -13.48 -6.15
C ARG A 317 -19.38 -14.82 -5.53
N GLN A 318 -20.32 -15.75 -5.53
CA GLN A 318 -20.04 -17.14 -5.17
C GLN A 318 -20.07 -17.99 -6.45
N GLN A 319 -18.96 -18.65 -6.70
CA GLN A 319 -18.73 -19.44 -7.90
C GLN A 319 -19.69 -20.61 -8.01
N ILE A 320 -19.88 -21.08 -9.24
CA ILE A 320 -20.61 -22.31 -9.56
C ILE A 320 -19.80 -23.55 -9.22
N VAL A 321 -20.46 -24.69 -9.07
CA VAL A 321 -19.80 -26.00 -9.06
C VAL A 321 -19.52 -26.41 -10.51
N ASP A 322 -18.31 -26.25 -10.98
CA ASP A 322 -17.91 -26.75 -12.29
C ASP A 322 -17.69 -28.27 -12.24
N ILE A 323 -18.67 -29.01 -12.68
CA ILE A 323 -18.60 -30.48 -12.77
C ILE A 323 -17.99 -30.96 -14.12
N SER A 324 -17.79 -30.05 -15.08
CA SER A 324 -17.25 -30.38 -16.40
C SER A 324 -15.71 -30.36 -16.46
N GLY A 325 -15.06 -29.89 -15.38
CA GLY A 325 -13.65 -29.54 -15.36
C GLY A 325 -12.66 -30.69 -15.20
N ARG A 326 -12.54 -31.54 -16.20
CA ARG A 326 -11.41 -32.48 -16.30
C ARG A 326 -10.13 -31.85 -16.88
N THR A 327 -10.07 -30.55 -17.05
CA THR A 327 -8.89 -29.88 -17.60
C THR A 327 -8.26 -29.00 -16.52
N ILE A 328 -7.11 -29.42 -16.02
CA ILE A 328 -6.24 -28.55 -15.23
C ILE A 328 -5.66 -27.55 -16.23
N ASN A 329 -6.24 -26.36 -16.32
CA ASN A 329 -5.58 -25.25 -16.98
C ASN A 329 -4.47 -24.78 -16.03
N THR A 330 -3.27 -25.22 -16.29
CA THR A 330 -2.07 -24.64 -15.70
C THR A 330 -2.12 -23.15 -16.00
N VAL A 331 -2.21 -22.33 -14.96
CA VAL A 331 -1.99 -20.89 -15.07
C VAL A 331 -0.56 -20.74 -15.53
N SER A 332 -0.38 -20.40 -16.80
CA SER A 332 0.93 -20.00 -17.31
C SER A 332 1.35 -18.75 -16.53
N TYR A 333 2.32 -18.90 -15.67
CA TYR A 333 3.08 -17.77 -15.18
C TYR A 333 3.72 -17.14 -16.40
N THR A 334 3.20 -16.03 -16.86
CA THR A 334 3.92 -15.18 -17.79
C THR A 334 5.12 -14.62 -17.03
N HIS A 335 6.23 -15.31 -17.18
CA HIS A 335 7.54 -14.75 -16.90
C HIS A 335 7.68 -13.57 -17.86
N LEU A 336 7.56 -12.36 -17.35
CA LEU A 336 8.09 -11.20 -18.02
C LEU A 336 9.61 -11.40 -18.06
N ARG A 337 10.09 -11.89 -19.20
CA ARG A 337 11.52 -11.89 -19.51
C ARG A 337 11.96 -10.43 -19.49
N ALA A 338 12.86 -10.11 -18.58
CA ALA A 338 13.73 -8.96 -18.76
C ALA A 338 14.49 -9.20 -20.08
N HIS A 339 14.26 -8.35 -21.07
CA HIS A 339 15.13 -8.28 -22.22
C HIS A 339 16.46 -7.70 -21.73
N GLU A 340 17.48 -8.57 -21.68
CA GLU A 340 18.87 -8.15 -21.69
C GLU A 340 19.15 -7.54 -23.08
N THR A 341 19.49 -6.29 -23.10
CA THR A 341 20.34 -5.65 -24.11
C THR A 341 21.28 -4.69 -23.42
#